data_3b388a3a13bd075803bb2ff8b10e297a
#
_entry.id   3b388a3a13bd075803bb2ff8b10e297a
#
_cell.length_a   1.000
_cell.length_b   1.000
_cell.length_c   1.000
_cell.angle_alpha   90.00
_cell.angle_beta   90.00
_cell.angle_gamma   90.00
#
_symmetry.space_group_name_H-M   'P 1'
#
loop_
_entity.id
_entity.type
_entity.pdbx_description
1 polymer ?
#
loop_
_entity_poly.entity_id
_entity_poly.type
_entity_poly.pdbx_seq_one_letter_code
_entity_poly.pdbx_strand_id
1 'polypeptide(L)'
;MVGVYIGSTRGYSGKNLIAMSLGMRFQKEGLNVGYMKPVGAVPHKEKDRIGDEDATFVQEVLGLREDPALVTPVVVTRDFTIKAFTEGCGDLMAGIKTSYEILAKGKDVMLIAGSGAFLSSGTYCGVDGVRVCKALSARTILIDRYKNELHYDHILRAREALGDDLAGVVFNDIPEHYMNEVTGLLGPFLEKKGVAILGILAKDPLMGAIKVGDLSERLCGKIISAHTKADRVVENFLICTMQVENFLTHFRRRKNSAVIVGGDRADVQLVALEGSCPCLILTGNLYPNDIILTRSEVLDTPIIMVREDTYTVAKKMEDILSSHKLRDMIKVNHGAQLVNTAIDYQLLKKRIGL
;
A
#
# COMPACT_ATOMS: atom_id res chain seq x y z
N MET A 1 24.36 15.81 2.13
CA MET A 1 23.42 14.77 1.63
C MET A 1 22.97 13.93 2.81
N VAL A 2 21.66 13.74 2.93
CA VAL A 2 21.04 12.95 4.01
C VAL A 2 20.36 11.72 3.41
N GLY A 3 20.65 10.52 3.94
CA GLY A 3 19.96 9.28 3.59
C GLY A 3 18.74 9.06 4.51
N VAL A 4 17.56 8.89 3.93
CA VAL A 4 16.32 8.63 4.66
C VAL A 4 15.74 7.29 4.23
N TYR A 5 15.82 6.31 5.11
CA TYR A 5 15.24 4.98 4.88
C TYR A 5 13.78 4.95 5.34
N ILE A 6 12.89 4.53 4.46
CA ILE A 6 11.46 4.41 4.72
C ILE A 6 11.12 2.93 4.88
N GLY A 7 11.11 2.48 6.12
CA GLY A 7 10.76 1.11 6.50
C GLY A 7 9.33 0.97 6.97
N SER A 8 8.88 -0.26 7.21
CA SER A 8 7.58 -0.51 7.83
C SER A 8 7.59 -1.80 8.64
N THR A 9 6.68 -1.91 9.61
CA THR A 9 6.53 -3.10 10.44
C THR A 9 6.13 -4.34 9.64
N ARG A 10 5.42 -4.14 8.51
CA ARG A 10 4.97 -5.18 7.58
C ARG A 10 4.84 -4.68 6.15
N GLY A 11 4.56 -5.58 5.19
CA GLY A 11 4.24 -5.21 3.82
C GLY A 11 2.97 -4.36 3.70
N TYR A 12 2.83 -3.62 2.59
CA TYR A 12 1.66 -2.80 2.27
C TYR A 12 1.26 -1.76 3.33
N SER A 13 2.23 -1.22 4.05
CA SER A 13 1.98 -0.22 5.11
C SER A 13 1.97 1.24 4.64
N GLY A 14 2.19 1.51 3.33
CA GLY A 14 2.17 2.86 2.78
C GLY A 14 3.54 3.47 2.50
N LYS A 15 4.64 2.66 2.46
CA LYS A 15 6.00 3.14 2.17
C LYS A 15 6.08 4.01 0.92
N ASN A 16 5.49 3.57 -0.19
CA ASN A 16 5.54 4.30 -1.46
C ASN A 16 4.83 5.66 -1.34
N LEU A 17 3.69 5.71 -0.66
CA LEU A 17 2.98 6.96 -0.42
C LEU A 17 3.85 7.95 0.37
N ILE A 18 4.44 7.50 1.47
CA ILE A 18 5.33 8.37 2.28
C ILE A 18 6.55 8.79 1.47
N ALA A 19 7.17 7.88 0.69
CA ALA A 19 8.32 8.21 -0.17
C ALA A 19 7.97 9.28 -1.20
N MET A 20 6.87 9.11 -1.94
CA MET A 20 6.41 10.09 -2.93
C MET A 20 6.06 11.42 -2.27
N SER A 21 5.32 11.40 -1.16
CA SER A 21 4.90 12.62 -0.46
C SER A 21 6.09 13.42 0.08
N LEU A 22 7.06 12.76 0.71
CA LEU A 22 8.29 13.40 1.19
C LEU A 22 9.14 13.91 0.01
N GLY A 23 9.27 13.12 -1.05
CA GLY A 23 10.01 13.52 -2.25
C GLY A 23 9.42 14.77 -2.90
N MET A 24 8.12 14.78 -3.17
CA MET A 24 7.41 15.95 -3.73
C MET A 24 7.53 17.18 -2.81
N ARG A 25 7.45 16.99 -1.49
CA ARG A 25 7.59 18.08 -0.53
C ARG A 25 9.00 18.66 -0.53
N PHE A 26 10.04 17.83 -0.47
CA PHE A 26 11.42 18.27 -0.48
C PHE A 26 11.81 18.94 -1.81
N GLN A 27 11.33 18.41 -2.94
CA GLN A 27 11.50 19.07 -4.25
C GLN A 27 10.83 20.45 -4.29
N LYS A 28 9.62 20.59 -3.73
CA LYS A 28 8.93 21.88 -3.62
C LYS A 28 9.69 22.89 -2.74
N GLU A 29 10.48 22.42 -1.79
CA GLU A 29 11.37 23.23 -0.95
C GLU A 29 12.72 23.52 -1.62
N GLY A 30 12.94 23.06 -2.86
CA GLY A 30 14.17 23.32 -3.63
C GLY A 30 15.28 22.33 -3.41
N LEU A 31 15.05 21.21 -2.68
CA LEU A 31 16.06 20.20 -2.45
C LEU A 31 16.16 19.23 -3.63
N ASN A 32 17.40 18.82 -3.95
CA ASN A 32 17.69 17.80 -4.95
C ASN A 32 17.44 16.42 -4.35
N VAL A 33 16.33 15.78 -4.72
CA VAL A 33 15.92 14.48 -4.20
C VAL A 33 16.39 13.35 -5.11
N GLY A 34 16.98 12.31 -4.51
CA GLY A 34 17.23 11.03 -5.16
C GLY A 34 16.34 9.94 -4.55
N TYR A 35 16.19 8.84 -5.27
CA TYR A 35 15.38 7.71 -4.82
C TYR A 35 16.06 6.38 -5.11
N MET A 36 15.94 5.43 -4.20
CA MET A 36 16.43 4.07 -4.33
C MET A 36 15.47 3.09 -3.63
N LYS A 37 15.30 1.91 -4.19
CA LYS A 37 14.65 0.76 -3.55
C LYS A 37 15.63 -0.41 -3.58
N PRO A 38 16.50 -0.57 -2.57
CA PRO A 38 17.62 -1.52 -2.60
C PRO A 38 17.22 -2.96 -2.91
N VAL A 39 16.04 -3.37 -2.42
CA VAL A 39 15.48 -4.71 -2.64
C VAL A 39 14.08 -4.58 -3.23
N GLY A 40 13.88 -5.05 -4.43
CA GLY A 40 12.59 -5.09 -5.13
C GLY A 40 11.93 -6.46 -5.00
N ALA A 41 10.65 -6.49 -4.67
CA ALA A 41 9.85 -7.71 -4.54
C ALA A 41 8.80 -7.87 -5.64
N VAL A 42 8.71 -6.90 -6.56
CA VAL A 42 7.76 -6.91 -7.68
C VAL A 42 8.53 -6.73 -8.99
N PRO A 43 9.11 -7.82 -9.52
CA PRO A 43 9.90 -7.76 -10.74
C PRO A 43 9.12 -7.17 -11.89
N HIS A 44 9.69 -6.18 -12.55
CA HIS A 44 9.15 -5.55 -13.75
C HIS A 44 10.26 -5.44 -14.81
N LYS A 45 9.95 -5.90 -16.02
CA LYS A 45 10.90 -5.83 -17.14
C LYS A 45 10.64 -4.56 -17.94
N GLU A 46 11.63 -3.68 -17.98
CA GLU A 46 11.63 -2.49 -18.82
C GLU A 46 12.72 -2.64 -19.88
N LYS A 47 12.32 -2.85 -21.14
CA LYS A 47 13.20 -3.21 -22.25
C LYS A 47 14.05 -4.46 -21.89
N ASP A 48 15.38 -4.33 -21.80
CA ASP A 48 16.29 -5.41 -21.46
C ASP A 48 16.74 -5.44 -19.99
N ARG A 49 16.15 -4.57 -19.14
CA ARG A 49 16.50 -4.44 -17.73
C ARG A 49 15.36 -4.90 -16.84
N ILE A 50 15.75 -5.49 -15.72
CA ILE A 50 14.79 -5.90 -14.69
C ILE A 50 14.89 -4.88 -13.55
N GLY A 51 13.77 -4.27 -13.22
CA GLY A 51 13.63 -3.37 -12.08
C GLY A 51 12.49 -3.84 -11.17
N ASP A 52 12.03 -2.94 -10.32
CA ASP A 52 10.86 -3.15 -9.46
C ASP A 52 9.73 -2.19 -9.88
N GLU A 53 8.55 -2.71 -10.10
CA GLU A 53 7.37 -1.95 -10.55
C GLU A 53 7.02 -0.77 -9.62
N ASP A 54 7.13 -0.98 -8.30
CA ASP A 54 6.89 0.09 -7.33
C ASP A 54 7.94 1.19 -7.42
N ALA A 55 9.21 0.80 -7.63
CA ALA A 55 10.30 1.76 -7.76
C ALA A 55 10.17 2.60 -9.04
N THR A 56 9.82 1.97 -10.16
CA THR A 56 9.54 2.66 -11.42
C THR A 56 8.43 3.71 -11.23
N PHE A 57 7.33 3.33 -10.61
CA PHE A 57 6.23 4.26 -10.37
C PHE A 57 6.61 5.44 -9.46
N VAL A 58 7.38 5.20 -8.39
CA VAL A 58 7.88 6.30 -7.53
C VAL A 58 8.79 7.24 -8.30
N GLN A 59 9.68 6.73 -9.17
CA GLN A 59 10.53 7.56 -10.02
C GLN A 59 9.70 8.42 -10.97
N GLU A 60 8.66 7.86 -11.61
CA GLU A 60 7.74 8.61 -12.48
C GLU A 60 7.08 9.77 -11.73
N VAL A 61 6.54 9.51 -10.55
CA VAL A 61 5.89 10.54 -9.71
C VAL A 61 6.86 11.65 -9.30
N LEU A 62 8.11 11.30 -9.00
CA LEU A 62 9.15 12.27 -8.60
C LEU A 62 9.88 12.91 -9.79
N GLY A 63 9.53 12.54 -11.03
CA GLY A 63 10.20 13.05 -12.23
C GLY A 63 11.65 12.60 -12.37
N LEU A 64 12.01 11.47 -11.74
CA LEU A 64 13.35 10.88 -11.80
C LEU A 64 13.43 9.89 -12.97
N ARG A 65 14.64 9.74 -13.56
CA ARG A 65 14.87 8.86 -14.71
C ARG A 65 16.18 8.07 -14.57
N GLU A 66 16.44 7.62 -13.35
CA GLU A 66 17.64 6.84 -13.06
C GLU A 66 17.51 5.41 -13.61
N ASP A 67 18.62 4.75 -13.84
CA ASP A 67 18.67 3.36 -14.32
C ASP A 67 17.95 2.41 -13.36
N PRO A 68 16.95 1.63 -13.80
CA PRO A 68 16.24 0.68 -12.94
C PRO A 68 17.15 -0.30 -12.18
N ALA A 69 18.28 -0.71 -12.79
CA ALA A 69 19.24 -1.59 -12.15
C ALA A 69 20.05 -0.91 -11.03
N LEU A 70 20.26 0.42 -11.11
CA LEU A 70 20.85 1.19 -10.01
C LEU A 70 19.82 1.46 -8.92
N VAL A 71 18.59 1.80 -9.31
CA VAL A 71 17.51 2.08 -8.36
C VAL A 71 17.12 0.84 -7.58
N THR A 72 17.14 -0.34 -8.22
CA THR A 72 16.81 -1.61 -7.56
C THR A 72 17.87 -2.67 -7.87
N PRO A 73 19.02 -2.61 -7.21
CA PRO A 73 20.13 -3.53 -7.49
C PRO A 73 19.85 -4.99 -7.11
N VAL A 74 18.93 -5.24 -6.21
CA VAL A 74 18.51 -6.60 -5.83
C VAL A 74 17.03 -6.77 -6.17
N VAL A 75 16.71 -7.56 -7.19
CA VAL A 75 15.34 -7.89 -7.56
C VAL A 75 15.05 -9.34 -7.21
N VAL A 76 14.12 -9.56 -6.29
CA VAL A 76 13.73 -10.90 -5.82
C VAL A 76 12.80 -11.54 -6.84
N THR A 77 13.38 -12.35 -7.74
CA THR A 77 12.65 -13.23 -8.66
C THR A 77 12.57 -14.64 -8.10
N ARG A 78 11.82 -15.51 -8.77
CA ARG A 78 11.83 -16.95 -8.42
C ARG A 78 13.22 -17.55 -8.58
N ASP A 79 13.92 -17.22 -9.67
CA ASP A 79 15.27 -17.74 -9.95
C ASP A 79 16.28 -17.22 -8.92
N PHE A 80 16.19 -15.94 -8.55
CA PHE A 80 16.99 -15.39 -7.45
C PHE A 80 16.79 -16.19 -6.15
N THR A 81 15.53 -16.47 -5.80
CA THR A 81 15.21 -17.22 -4.58
C THR A 81 15.77 -18.65 -4.60
N ILE A 82 15.63 -19.35 -5.73
CA ILE A 82 16.20 -20.70 -5.90
C ILE A 82 17.73 -20.63 -5.75
N LYS A 83 18.38 -19.72 -6.44
CA LYS A 83 19.84 -19.55 -6.37
C LYS A 83 20.30 -19.20 -4.94
N ALA A 84 19.57 -18.32 -4.26
CA ALA A 84 19.87 -17.95 -2.88
C ALA A 84 19.86 -19.16 -1.93
N PHE A 85 18.95 -20.12 -2.15
CA PHE A 85 18.83 -21.32 -1.32
C PHE A 85 19.83 -22.43 -1.68
N THR A 86 20.29 -22.49 -2.92
CA THR A 86 21.17 -23.56 -3.40
C THR A 86 22.65 -23.16 -3.41
N GLU A 87 22.96 -21.92 -3.76
CA GLU A 87 24.33 -21.43 -3.98
C GLU A 87 24.71 -20.29 -3.03
N GLY A 88 23.71 -19.74 -2.31
CA GLY A 88 23.86 -18.52 -1.50
C GLY A 88 23.66 -17.24 -2.30
N CYS A 89 23.68 -16.09 -1.58
CA CYS A 89 23.35 -14.79 -2.17
C CYS A 89 24.57 -13.97 -2.59
N GLY A 90 25.79 -14.36 -2.21
CA GLY A 90 26.99 -13.54 -2.40
C GLY A 90 26.93 -12.22 -1.59
N ASP A 91 27.75 -11.25 -1.96
CA ASP A 91 27.78 -9.93 -1.32
C ASP A 91 26.82 -8.95 -2.03
N LEU A 92 25.54 -9.06 -1.74
CA LEU A 92 24.50 -8.15 -2.26
C LEU A 92 24.68 -6.72 -1.70
N MET A 93 25.22 -6.60 -0.49
CA MET A 93 25.39 -5.30 0.16
C MET A 93 26.41 -4.42 -0.55
N ALA A 94 27.48 -5.00 -1.12
CA ALA A 94 28.42 -4.26 -1.93
C ALA A 94 27.76 -3.61 -3.15
N GLY A 95 26.90 -4.35 -3.87
CA GLY A 95 26.13 -3.82 -5.00
C GLY A 95 25.16 -2.70 -4.59
N ILE A 96 24.49 -2.85 -3.44
CA ILE A 96 23.59 -1.82 -2.87
C ILE A 96 24.38 -0.54 -2.56
N LYS A 97 25.55 -0.64 -1.92
CA LYS A 97 26.39 0.53 -1.60
C LYS A 97 26.87 1.24 -2.86
N THR A 98 27.40 0.51 -3.83
CA THR A 98 27.86 1.06 -5.10
C THR A 98 26.74 1.82 -5.83
N SER A 99 25.55 1.23 -5.91
CA SER A 99 24.40 1.88 -6.53
C SER A 99 23.98 3.13 -5.77
N TYR A 100 23.97 3.08 -4.44
CA TYR A 100 23.66 4.23 -3.60
C TYR A 100 24.64 5.38 -3.81
N GLU A 101 25.94 5.12 -3.84
CA GLU A 101 26.98 6.13 -4.06
C GLU A 101 26.84 6.82 -5.42
N ILE A 102 26.45 6.06 -6.46
CA ILE A 102 26.20 6.60 -7.80
C ILE A 102 24.98 7.52 -7.79
N LEU A 103 23.86 7.04 -7.23
CA LEU A 103 22.60 7.78 -7.20
C LEU A 103 22.62 9.01 -6.28
N ALA A 104 23.47 8.99 -5.26
CA ALA A 104 23.58 10.07 -4.27
C ALA A 104 24.38 11.29 -4.78
N LYS A 105 25.09 11.17 -5.91
CA LYS A 105 25.89 12.29 -6.45
C LYS A 105 25.03 13.50 -6.78
N GLY A 106 25.35 14.65 -6.17
CA GLY A 106 24.62 15.91 -6.37
C GLY A 106 23.23 15.96 -5.77
N LYS A 107 22.86 15.01 -4.89
CA LYS A 107 21.59 15.02 -4.17
C LYS A 107 21.75 15.61 -2.77
N ASP A 108 20.71 16.30 -2.29
CA ASP A 108 20.64 16.80 -0.93
C ASP A 108 20.03 15.73 -0.01
N VAL A 109 19.03 14.98 -0.54
CA VAL A 109 18.30 13.92 0.16
C VAL A 109 18.19 12.68 -0.71
N MET A 110 18.53 11.53 -0.15
CA MET A 110 18.29 10.22 -0.74
C MET A 110 17.16 9.49 0.00
N LEU A 111 16.05 9.30 -0.67
CA LEU A 111 14.92 8.48 -0.17
C LEU A 111 15.16 7.01 -0.50
N ILE A 112 15.21 6.16 0.52
CA ILE A 112 15.52 4.74 0.38
C ILE A 112 14.29 3.94 0.81
N ALA A 113 13.57 3.37 -0.14
CA ALA A 113 12.36 2.59 0.16
C ALA A 113 12.69 1.15 0.56
N GLY A 114 12.25 0.75 1.74
CA GLY A 114 12.38 -0.63 2.22
C GLY A 114 11.41 -1.59 1.52
N SER A 115 11.76 -2.87 1.51
CA SER A 115 10.91 -3.97 1.02
C SER A 115 10.35 -4.78 2.18
N GLY A 116 9.07 -5.17 2.10
CA GLY A 116 8.43 -6.00 3.12
C GLY A 116 8.46 -5.41 4.54
N ALA A 117 8.69 -6.27 5.53
CA ALA A 117 8.84 -5.92 6.94
C ALA A 117 10.30 -5.56 7.26
N PHE A 118 10.50 -4.41 7.91
CA PHE A 118 11.81 -3.81 8.18
C PHE A 118 12.78 -4.75 8.90
N LEU A 119 12.32 -5.44 9.93
CA LEU A 119 13.18 -6.27 10.78
C LEU A 119 13.50 -7.66 10.19
N SER A 120 12.69 -8.15 9.25
CA SER A 120 12.76 -9.56 8.84
C SER A 120 12.89 -9.79 7.33
N SER A 121 12.32 -8.94 6.48
CA SER A 121 12.38 -9.17 5.03
C SER A 121 13.78 -8.99 4.50
N GLY A 122 14.33 -10.02 3.84
CA GLY A 122 15.68 -10.03 3.31
C GLY A 122 16.74 -10.61 4.25
N THR A 123 16.37 -11.07 5.46
CA THR A 123 17.31 -11.65 6.42
C THR A 123 18.04 -12.86 5.85
N TYR A 124 17.35 -13.72 5.08
CA TYR A 124 17.93 -14.92 4.49
C TYR A 124 19.07 -14.63 3.50
N CYS A 125 19.15 -13.43 2.95
CA CYS A 125 20.19 -12.99 2.02
C CYS A 125 20.99 -11.76 2.52
N GLY A 126 20.88 -11.43 3.81
CA GLY A 126 21.71 -10.41 4.46
C GLY A 126 21.38 -8.96 4.09
N VAL A 127 20.20 -8.69 3.52
CA VAL A 127 19.79 -7.35 3.07
C VAL A 127 18.45 -6.89 3.70
N ASP A 128 18.22 -7.27 4.96
CA ASP A 128 17.11 -6.73 5.73
C ASP A 128 17.27 -5.21 5.99
N GLY A 129 16.17 -4.57 6.38
CA GLY A 129 16.14 -3.14 6.56
C GLY A 129 17.18 -2.59 7.54
N VAL A 130 17.44 -3.31 8.65
CA VAL A 130 18.43 -2.88 9.65
C VAL A 130 19.85 -2.87 9.07
N ARG A 131 20.22 -3.94 8.36
CA ARG A 131 21.54 -4.05 7.73
C ARG A 131 21.74 -2.99 6.65
N VAL A 132 20.73 -2.81 5.79
CA VAL A 132 20.78 -1.79 4.72
C VAL A 132 20.89 -0.38 5.30
N CYS A 133 20.07 -0.03 6.29
CA CYS A 133 20.14 1.25 6.98
C CYS A 133 21.52 1.57 7.53
N LYS A 134 22.08 0.62 8.31
CA LYS A 134 23.42 0.78 8.90
C LYS A 134 24.50 0.89 7.82
N ALA A 135 24.41 0.07 6.78
CA ALA A 135 25.39 0.08 5.69
C ALA A 135 25.40 1.37 4.88
N LEU A 136 24.25 2.06 4.79
CA LEU A 136 24.10 3.34 4.07
C LEU A 136 24.09 4.55 5.02
N SER A 137 24.30 4.36 6.33
CA SER A 137 24.24 5.42 7.36
C SER A 137 22.97 6.27 7.25
N ALA A 138 21.83 5.63 7.00
CA ALA A 138 20.56 6.30 6.74
C ALA A 138 19.71 6.43 8.02
N ARG A 139 19.05 7.58 8.18
CA ARG A 139 18.04 7.79 9.21
C ARG A 139 16.74 7.08 8.83
N THR A 140 16.10 6.36 9.74
CA THR A 140 14.95 5.53 9.44
C THR A 140 13.65 6.17 9.90
N ILE A 141 12.69 6.28 8.97
CA ILE A 141 11.27 6.50 9.27
C ILE A 141 10.60 5.12 9.22
N LEU A 142 9.97 4.70 10.31
CA LEU A 142 9.25 3.44 10.37
C LEU A 142 7.74 3.69 10.24
N ILE A 143 7.07 2.98 9.35
CA ILE A 143 5.62 3.09 9.16
C ILE A 143 4.96 1.88 9.79
N ASP A 144 3.96 2.12 10.65
CA ASP A 144 3.06 1.08 11.13
C ASP A 144 1.63 1.38 10.70
N ARG A 145 1.04 0.46 9.93
CA ARG A 145 -0.32 0.58 9.42
C ARG A 145 -1.27 -0.25 10.28
N TYR A 146 -2.32 0.40 10.77
CA TYR A 146 -3.40 -0.30 11.45
C TYR A 146 -4.12 -1.24 10.46
N LYS A 147 -4.25 -2.51 10.83
CA LYS A 147 -5.11 -3.47 10.13
C LYS A 147 -6.20 -3.99 11.09
N ASN A 148 -5.77 -4.63 12.17
CA ASN A 148 -6.61 -5.01 13.31
C ASN A 148 -5.96 -4.54 14.62
N GLU A 149 -4.64 -4.32 14.58
CA GLU A 149 -3.79 -3.86 15.67
C GLU A 149 -2.58 -3.10 15.13
N LEU A 150 -1.87 -2.38 16.00
CA LEU A 150 -0.57 -1.80 15.74
C LEU A 150 0.54 -2.70 16.30
N HIS A 151 1.70 -2.67 15.64
CA HIS A 151 2.83 -3.56 15.95
C HIS A 151 3.87 -2.84 16.82
N TYR A 152 3.47 -2.37 17.99
CA TYR A 152 4.35 -1.61 18.90
C TYR A 152 5.59 -2.39 19.33
N ASP A 153 5.54 -3.72 19.48
CA ASP A 153 6.72 -4.53 19.77
C ASP A 153 7.76 -4.49 18.64
N HIS A 154 7.32 -4.50 17.38
CA HIS A 154 8.23 -4.31 16.23
C HIS A 154 8.85 -2.91 16.22
N ILE A 155 8.10 -1.88 16.64
CA ILE A 155 8.60 -0.51 16.76
C ILE A 155 9.70 -0.45 17.83
N LEU A 156 9.47 -1.03 19.01
CA LEU A 156 10.45 -1.09 20.08
C LEU A 156 11.70 -1.87 19.69
N ARG A 157 11.54 -3.00 19.00
CA ARG A 157 12.67 -3.76 18.44
C ARG A 157 13.46 -2.97 17.39
N ALA A 158 12.79 -2.20 16.55
CA ALA A 158 13.49 -1.31 15.61
C ALA A 158 14.27 -0.22 16.35
N ARG A 159 13.72 0.35 17.44
CA ARG A 159 14.42 1.30 18.31
C ARG A 159 15.68 0.68 18.96
N GLU A 160 15.56 -0.54 19.47
CA GLU A 160 16.71 -1.27 20.02
C GLU A 160 17.80 -1.52 18.96
N ALA A 161 17.41 -1.90 17.75
CA ALA A 161 18.34 -2.22 16.65
C ALA A 161 19.04 -1.00 16.06
N LEU A 162 18.37 0.15 15.98
CA LEU A 162 18.84 1.36 15.33
C LEU A 162 19.32 2.45 16.29
N GLY A 163 18.87 2.43 17.56
CA GLY A 163 19.15 3.53 18.46
C GLY A 163 18.63 4.87 17.89
N ASP A 164 19.51 5.89 17.87
CA ASP A 164 19.15 7.23 17.42
C ASP A 164 19.02 7.36 15.90
N ASP A 165 19.38 6.32 15.13
CA ASP A 165 19.14 6.27 13.70
C ASP A 165 17.66 6.02 13.35
N LEU A 166 16.83 5.60 14.32
CA LEU A 166 15.38 5.66 14.18
C LEU A 166 14.92 7.11 14.35
N ALA A 167 14.65 7.79 13.24
CA ALA A 167 14.12 9.16 13.23
C ALA A 167 12.77 9.25 13.91
N GLY A 168 11.90 8.26 13.70
CA GLY A 168 10.61 8.13 14.36
C GLY A 168 9.63 7.24 13.60
N VAL A 169 8.38 7.27 14.04
CA VAL A 169 7.29 6.43 13.52
C VAL A 169 6.19 7.28 12.90
N VAL A 170 5.63 6.77 11.80
CA VAL A 170 4.40 7.27 11.19
C VAL A 170 3.34 6.17 11.33
N PHE A 171 2.26 6.47 12.02
CA PHE A 171 1.08 5.61 12.06
C PHE A 171 0.20 5.89 10.84
N ASN A 172 -0.23 4.84 10.16
CA ASN A 172 -1.01 4.95 8.94
C ASN A 172 -2.33 4.17 9.03
N ASP A 173 -3.37 4.69 8.36
CA ASP A 173 -4.69 4.04 8.25
C ASP A 173 -5.38 3.82 9.61
N ILE A 174 -5.24 4.80 10.52
CA ILE A 174 -5.81 4.73 11.87
C ILE A 174 -7.31 5.02 11.80
N PRO A 175 -8.17 4.05 12.21
CA PRO A 175 -9.61 4.28 12.23
C PRO A 175 -9.98 5.30 13.31
N GLU A 176 -11.06 6.06 13.06
CA GLU A 176 -11.51 7.14 13.93
C GLU A 176 -11.69 6.71 15.39
N HIS A 177 -12.28 5.53 15.61
CA HIS A 177 -12.53 5.01 16.96
C HIS A 177 -11.23 4.65 17.72
N TYR A 178 -10.11 4.47 17.04
CA TYR A 178 -8.81 4.12 17.64
C TYR A 178 -7.87 5.34 17.77
N MET A 179 -8.24 6.47 17.20
CA MET A 179 -7.41 7.68 17.18
C MET A 179 -7.03 8.17 18.58
N ASN A 180 -8.01 8.21 19.50
CA ASN A 180 -7.79 8.65 20.87
C ASN A 180 -6.83 7.73 21.65
N GLU A 181 -6.87 6.45 21.39
CA GLU A 181 -5.95 5.48 22.01
C GLU A 181 -4.52 5.68 21.50
N VAL A 182 -4.35 5.87 20.19
CA VAL A 182 -3.04 6.13 19.58
C VAL A 182 -2.45 7.44 20.09
N THR A 183 -3.23 8.52 20.12
CA THR A 183 -2.74 9.86 20.53
C THR A 183 -2.56 9.99 22.05
N GLY A 184 -3.47 9.42 22.83
CA GLY A 184 -3.51 9.60 24.29
C GLY A 184 -2.73 8.56 25.10
N LEU A 185 -2.54 7.35 24.55
CA LEU A 185 -1.90 6.25 25.28
C LEU A 185 -0.64 5.75 24.58
N LEU A 186 -0.74 5.27 23.35
CA LEU A 186 0.37 4.64 22.64
C LEU A 186 1.48 5.63 22.28
N GLY A 187 1.13 6.81 21.78
CA GLY A 187 2.09 7.85 21.43
C GLY A 187 2.95 8.25 22.64
N PRO A 188 2.37 8.73 23.75
CA PRO A 188 3.12 9.04 24.98
C PRO A 188 3.94 7.90 25.55
N PHE A 189 3.44 6.66 25.44
CA PHE A 189 4.21 5.48 25.83
C PHE A 189 5.47 5.29 24.99
N LEU A 190 5.35 5.38 23.67
CA LEU A 190 6.48 5.22 22.74
C LEU A 190 7.49 6.36 22.89
N GLU A 191 7.03 7.59 23.10
CA GLU A 191 7.91 8.73 23.37
C GLU A 191 8.74 8.54 24.62
N LYS A 192 8.15 8.02 25.71
CA LYS A 192 8.90 7.61 26.92
C LYS A 192 9.94 6.51 26.66
N LYS A 193 9.75 5.70 25.62
CA LYS A 193 10.71 4.70 25.15
C LYS A 193 11.72 5.26 24.14
N GLY A 194 11.71 6.58 23.88
CA GLY A 194 12.63 7.24 22.98
C GLY A 194 12.29 7.11 21.51
N VAL A 195 11.02 6.79 21.18
CA VAL A 195 10.50 6.74 19.81
C VAL A 195 9.66 7.98 19.56
N ALA A 196 10.11 8.83 18.63
CA ALA A 196 9.35 10.01 18.23
C ALA A 196 8.17 9.64 17.32
N ILE A 197 7.01 10.26 17.53
CA ILE A 197 5.86 10.15 16.64
C ILE A 197 5.93 11.26 15.61
N LEU A 198 6.21 10.92 14.34
CA LEU A 198 6.36 11.89 13.25
C LEU A 198 5.03 12.28 12.62
N GLY A 199 4.01 11.41 12.75
CA GLY A 199 2.69 11.71 12.23
C GLY A 199 1.71 10.55 12.44
N ILE A 200 0.42 10.90 12.39
CA ILE A 200 -0.69 9.94 12.51
C ILE A 200 -1.68 10.24 11.39
N LEU A 201 -1.77 9.31 10.42
CA LEU A 201 -2.70 9.40 9.30
C LEU A 201 -3.99 8.65 9.64
N ALA A 202 -5.09 9.36 9.62
CA ALA A 202 -6.41 8.76 9.76
C ALA A 202 -6.73 7.87 8.53
N LYS A 203 -7.59 6.88 8.74
CA LYS A 203 -8.12 6.05 7.64
C LYS A 203 -8.91 6.92 6.68
N ASP A 204 -8.53 6.87 5.42
CA ASP A 204 -9.18 7.61 4.34
C ASP A 204 -9.83 6.64 3.35
N PRO A 205 -11.16 6.76 3.08
CA PRO A 205 -11.88 5.86 2.20
C PRO A 205 -11.31 5.83 0.76
N LEU A 206 -10.94 7.00 0.21
CA LEU A 206 -10.42 7.10 -1.15
C LEU A 206 -9.09 6.36 -1.32
N MET A 207 -8.25 6.37 -0.27
CA MET A 207 -6.96 5.68 -0.34
C MET A 207 -7.11 4.16 -0.43
N GLY A 208 -8.16 3.58 0.17
CA GLY A 208 -8.49 2.16 0.08
C GLY A 208 -9.34 1.77 -1.13
N ALA A 209 -9.88 2.73 -1.86
CA ALA A 209 -10.82 2.49 -2.94
C ALA A 209 -10.18 1.80 -4.17
N ILE A 210 -10.95 1.00 -4.92
CA ILE A 210 -10.51 0.32 -6.15
C ILE A 210 -11.53 0.51 -7.27
N LYS A 211 -11.07 0.68 -8.51
CA LYS A 211 -11.96 0.71 -9.68
C LYS A 211 -12.57 -0.66 -9.94
N VAL A 212 -13.82 -0.69 -10.41
CA VAL A 212 -14.52 -1.94 -10.72
C VAL A 212 -13.80 -2.77 -11.78
N GLY A 213 -13.18 -2.13 -12.77
CA GLY A 213 -12.36 -2.81 -13.77
C GLY A 213 -11.18 -3.56 -13.14
N ASP A 214 -10.36 -2.87 -12.34
CA ASP A 214 -9.21 -3.46 -11.64
C ASP A 214 -9.66 -4.56 -10.66
N LEU A 215 -10.82 -4.37 -10.03
CA LEU A 215 -11.40 -5.36 -9.12
C LEU A 215 -11.81 -6.63 -9.87
N SER A 216 -12.43 -6.48 -11.06
CA SER A 216 -12.81 -7.60 -11.92
C SER A 216 -11.59 -8.42 -12.33
N GLU A 217 -10.51 -7.78 -12.76
CA GLU A 217 -9.26 -8.46 -13.13
C GLU A 217 -8.65 -9.24 -11.95
N ARG A 218 -8.57 -8.62 -10.78
CA ARG A 218 -8.00 -9.25 -9.57
C ARG A 218 -8.83 -10.41 -9.04
N LEU A 219 -10.14 -10.35 -9.20
CA LEU A 219 -11.05 -11.45 -8.88
C LEU A 219 -11.05 -12.55 -9.96
N CYS A 220 -10.32 -12.37 -11.08
CA CYS A 220 -10.43 -13.21 -12.27
C CYS A 220 -11.89 -13.34 -12.74
N GLY A 221 -12.66 -12.28 -12.57
CA GLY A 221 -14.07 -12.18 -12.92
C GLY A 221 -14.28 -11.61 -14.31
N LYS A 222 -15.53 -11.59 -14.73
CA LYS A 222 -15.96 -10.99 -15.99
C LYS A 222 -17.07 -9.97 -15.71
N ILE A 223 -16.90 -8.75 -16.19
CA ILE A 223 -17.99 -7.77 -16.22
C ILE A 223 -19.00 -8.23 -17.28
N ILE A 224 -20.24 -8.41 -16.91
CA ILE A 224 -21.32 -8.96 -17.77
C ILE A 224 -22.42 -7.94 -18.10
N SER A 225 -22.41 -6.77 -17.46
CA SER A 225 -23.35 -5.67 -17.70
C SER A 225 -22.74 -4.32 -17.33
N ALA A 226 -23.25 -3.22 -17.87
CA ALA A 226 -22.81 -1.84 -17.68
C ALA A 226 -21.28 -1.66 -17.84
N HIS A 227 -20.72 -2.23 -18.90
CA HIS A 227 -19.27 -2.27 -19.19
C HIS A 227 -18.61 -0.90 -19.22
N THR A 228 -19.34 0.14 -19.65
CA THR A 228 -18.81 1.52 -19.76
C THR A 228 -18.55 2.17 -18.40
N LYS A 229 -18.98 1.55 -17.31
CA LYS A 229 -18.87 2.05 -15.93
C LYS A 229 -17.82 1.31 -15.10
N ALA A 230 -16.87 0.67 -15.73
CA ALA A 230 -15.76 -0.04 -15.08
C ALA A 230 -14.82 0.89 -14.28
N ASP A 231 -14.92 2.20 -14.48
CA ASP A 231 -14.20 3.23 -13.73
C ASP A 231 -14.85 3.62 -12.39
N ARG A 232 -16.10 3.14 -12.10
CA ARG A 232 -16.72 3.33 -10.79
C ARG A 232 -15.82 2.78 -9.67
N VAL A 233 -15.92 3.40 -8.50
CA VAL A 233 -15.00 3.13 -7.38
C VAL A 233 -15.72 2.38 -6.26
N VAL A 234 -15.06 1.35 -5.74
CA VAL A 234 -15.47 0.54 -4.60
C VAL A 234 -14.56 0.86 -3.42
N GLU A 235 -15.14 1.28 -2.30
CA GLU A 235 -14.41 1.59 -1.05
C GLU A 235 -14.52 0.46 -0.02
N ASN A 236 -15.66 -0.25 -0.06
CA ASN A 236 -16.01 -1.30 0.88
C ASN A 236 -16.70 -2.45 0.16
N PHE A 237 -16.98 -3.52 0.89
CA PHE A 237 -17.87 -4.57 0.40
C PHE A 237 -18.80 -5.09 1.49
N LEU A 238 -19.90 -5.66 1.06
CA LEU A 238 -20.87 -6.34 1.89
C LEU A 238 -21.19 -7.71 1.31
N ILE A 239 -21.20 -8.72 2.16
CA ILE A 239 -21.63 -10.06 1.79
C ILE A 239 -23.10 -10.19 2.18
N CYS A 240 -23.95 -10.58 1.22
CA CYS A 240 -25.34 -10.81 1.51
C CYS A 240 -25.66 -12.30 1.62
N THR A 241 -25.68 -12.80 2.85
CA THR A 241 -26.15 -14.16 3.21
C THR A 241 -27.49 -14.13 3.94
N MET A 242 -27.96 -12.96 4.34
CA MET A 242 -29.17 -12.75 5.13
C MET A 242 -30.38 -12.41 4.24
N GLN A 243 -31.56 -12.31 4.86
CA GLN A 243 -32.76 -11.82 4.20
C GLN A 243 -32.65 -10.34 3.84
N VAL A 244 -33.43 -9.92 2.84
CA VAL A 244 -33.35 -8.57 2.24
C VAL A 244 -33.50 -7.44 3.26
N GLU A 245 -34.47 -7.58 4.20
CA GLU A 245 -34.78 -6.57 5.22
C GLU A 245 -33.55 -6.31 6.13
N ASN A 246 -32.88 -7.38 6.54
CA ASN A 246 -31.70 -7.31 7.38
C ASN A 246 -30.50 -6.76 6.59
N PHE A 247 -30.32 -7.17 5.35
CA PHE A 247 -29.29 -6.65 4.46
C PHE A 247 -29.41 -5.14 4.29
N LEU A 248 -30.61 -4.60 4.04
CA LEU A 248 -30.85 -3.18 3.86
C LEU A 248 -30.38 -2.34 5.04
N THR A 249 -30.51 -2.84 6.26
CA THR A 249 -30.07 -2.15 7.48
C THR A 249 -28.55 -1.93 7.49
N HIS A 250 -27.78 -2.89 7.02
CA HIS A 250 -26.33 -2.80 6.93
C HIS A 250 -25.90 -2.03 5.69
N PHE A 251 -26.56 -2.24 4.56
CA PHE A 251 -26.21 -1.61 3.27
C PHE A 251 -26.35 -0.09 3.33
N ARG A 252 -27.41 0.44 3.90
CA ARG A 252 -27.63 1.90 4.04
C ARG A 252 -26.58 2.61 4.88
N ARG A 253 -25.87 1.90 5.74
CA ARG A 253 -24.83 2.46 6.62
C ARG A 253 -23.45 2.52 5.97
N ARG A 254 -23.23 1.81 4.86
CA ARG A 254 -21.92 1.70 4.21
C ARG A 254 -22.01 2.17 2.76
N LYS A 255 -21.66 3.42 2.52
CA LYS A 255 -21.62 3.98 1.17
C LYS A 255 -20.53 3.32 0.34
N ASN A 256 -20.65 3.37 -0.99
CA ASN A 256 -19.70 2.85 -1.96
C ASN A 256 -19.25 1.40 -1.73
N SER A 257 -20.21 0.56 -1.28
CA SER A 257 -19.95 -0.85 -1.00
C SER A 257 -20.37 -1.73 -2.16
N ALA A 258 -19.43 -2.50 -2.71
CA ALA A 258 -19.75 -3.61 -3.60
C ALA A 258 -20.56 -4.67 -2.85
N VAL A 259 -21.53 -5.29 -3.51
CA VAL A 259 -22.36 -6.33 -2.90
C VAL A 259 -21.97 -7.69 -3.47
N ILE A 260 -21.52 -8.60 -2.61
CA ILE A 260 -21.20 -9.99 -2.95
C ILE A 260 -22.41 -10.85 -2.64
N VAL A 261 -22.94 -11.53 -3.65
CA VAL A 261 -24.16 -12.32 -3.54
C VAL A 261 -24.15 -13.49 -4.55
N GLY A 262 -24.84 -14.58 -4.24
CA GLY A 262 -25.04 -15.67 -5.19
C GLY A 262 -25.81 -15.21 -6.44
N GLY A 263 -25.45 -15.74 -7.60
CA GLY A 263 -26.14 -15.41 -8.85
C GLY A 263 -27.61 -15.84 -8.89
N ASP A 264 -28.03 -16.68 -7.96
CA ASP A 264 -29.41 -17.18 -7.77
C ASP A 264 -30.29 -16.31 -6.86
N ARG A 265 -29.72 -15.23 -6.25
CA ARG A 265 -30.43 -14.37 -5.29
C ARG A 265 -30.93 -13.06 -5.93
N ALA A 266 -31.84 -13.17 -6.91
CA ALA A 266 -32.40 -12.03 -7.63
C ALA A 266 -33.06 -10.98 -6.73
N ASP A 267 -33.65 -11.40 -5.58
CA ASP A 267 -34.23 -10.55 -4.56
C ASP A 267 -33.23 -9.51 -4.01
N VAL A 268 -32.05 -9.96 -3.60
CA VAL A 268 -30.98 -9.12 -3.08
C VAL A 268 -30.31 -8.30 -4.18
N GLN A 269 -30.09 -8.91 -5.33
CA GLN A 269 -29.48 -8.24 -6.50
C GLN A 269 -30.27 -6.99 -6.88
N LEU A 270 -31.60 -7.10 -6.98
CA LEU A 270 -32.47 -5.98 -7.31
C LEU A 270 -32.37 -4.87 -6.26
N VAL A 271 -32.44 -5.23 -4.99
CA VAL A 271 -32.36 -4.27 -3.89
C VAL A 271 -31.00 -3.56 -3.82
N ALA A 272 -29.91 -4.28 -4.11
CA ALA A 272 -28.58 -3.68 -4.16
C ALA A 272 -28.43 -2.69 -5.33
N LEU A 273 -28.97 -3.03 -6.51
CA LEU A 273 -29.01 -2.13 -7.67
C LEU A 273 -29.81 -0.86 -7.37
N GLU A 274 -31.04 -0.99 -6.85
CA GLU A 274 -31.88 0.16 -6.47
C GLU A 274 -31.26 1.02 -5.36
N GLY A 275 -30.46 0.41 -4.50
CA GLY A 275 -29.73 1.08 -3.44
C GLY A 275 -28.42 1.73 -3.90
N SER A 276 -28.15 1.79 -5.22
CA SER A 276 -26.99 2.46 -5.82
C SER A 276 -25.64 1.89 -5.37
N CYS A 277 -25.50 0.55 -5.28
CA CYS A 277 -24.19 -0.05 -5.08
C CYS A 277 -23.25 0.30 -6.26
N PRO A 278 -21.92 0.44 -6.03
CA PRO A 278 -20.97 0.72 -7.12
C PRO A 278 -20.83 -0.45 -8.10
N CYS A 279 -20.99 -1.69 -7.64
CA CYS A 279 -21.09 -2.90 -8.47
C CYS A 279 -21.70 -4.06 -7.68
N LEU A 280 -22.24 -5.04 -8.42
CA LEU A 280 -22.56 -6.37 -7.91
C LEU A 280 -21.46 -7.36 -8.23
N ILE A 281 -21.17 -8.28 -7.31
CA ILE A 281 -20.26 -9.40 -7.53
C ILE A 281 -21.06 -10.68 -7.34
N LEU A 282 -21.32 -11.37 -8.46
CA LEU A 282 -22.10 -12.61 -8.48
C LEU A 282 -21.18 -13.82 -8.39
N THR A 283 -21.40 -14.66 -7.39
CA THR A 283 -20.58 -15.84 -7.09
C THR A 283 -21.18 -17.12 -7.67
N GLY A 284 -20.34 -18.15 -7.83
CA GLY A 284 -20.78 -19.48 -8.27
C GLY A 284 -20.98 -19.64 -9.78
N ASN A 285 -20.50 -18.69 -10.58
CA ASN A 285 -20.66 -18.71 -12.06
C ASN A 285 -22.13 -18.78 -12.52
N LEU A 286 -23.05 -18.22 -11.72
CA LEU A 286 -24.48 -18.22 -12.01
C LEU A 286 -24.87 -16.89 -12.65
N TYR A 287 -25.43 -16.95 -13.86
CA TYR A 287 -25.96 -15.77 -14.54
C TYR A 287 -27.24 -15.28 -13.86
N PRO A 288 -27.40 -13.98 -13.67
CA PRO A 288 -28.63 -13.39 -13.17
C PRO A 288 -29.72 -13.48 -14.27
N ASN A 289 -30.97 -13.28 -13.87
CA ASN A 289 -32.06 -13.19 -14.85
C ASN A 289 -32.01 -11.89 -15.67
N ASP A 290 -32.75 -11.85 -16.79
CA ASP A 290 -32.77 -10.71 -17.69
C ASP A 290 -33.25 -9.41 -17.06
N ILE A 291 -34.12 -9.47 -16.04
CA ILE A 291 -34.61 -8.31 -15.30
C ILE A 291 -33.44 -7.62 -14.58
N ILE A 292 -32.56 -8.39 -13.97
CA ILE A 292 -31.37 -7.88 -13.25
C ILE A 292 -30.39 -7.26 -14.25
N LEU A 293 -30.12 -7.93 -15.38
CA LEU A 293 -29.24 -7.37 -16.42
C LEU A 293 -29.78 -6.05 -16.97
N THR A 294 -31.06 -6.01 -17.33
CA THR A 294 -31.70 -4.79 -17.83
C THR A 294 -31.65 -3.67 -16.78
N ARG A 295 -31.92 -3.99 -15.51
CA ARG A 295 -31.89 -2.99 -14.45
C ARG A 295 -30.49 -2.47 -14.16
N SER A 296 -29.50 -3.33 -14.23
CA SER A 296 -28.09 -2.97 -14.11
C SER A 296 -27.66 -1.98 -15.20
N GLU A 297 -28.04 -2.20 -16.46
CA GLU A 297 -27.79 -1.27 -17.55
C GLU A 297 -28.47 0.10 -17.33
N VAL A 298 -29.76 0.09 -16.93
CA VAL A 298 -30.52 1.34 -16.68
C VAL A 298 -29.92 2.16 -15.53
N LEU A 299 -29.38 1.49 -14.50
CA LEU A 299 -28.80 2.13 -13.33
C LEU A 299 -27.29 2.36 -13.47
N ASP A 300 -26.72 2.05 -14.63
CA ASP A 300 -25.27 2.17 -14.87
C ASP A 300 -24.42 1.41 -13.81
N THR A 301 -24.89 0.28 -13.32
CA THR A 301 -24.24 -0.46 -12.23
C THR A 301 -23.61 -1.74 -12.75
N PRO A 302 -22.27 -1.82 -12.85
CA PRO A 302 -21.56 -3.01 -13.35
C PRO A 302 -21.85 -4.26 -12.52
N ILE A 303 -21.95 -5.40 -13.22
CA ILE A 303 -22.04 -6.72 -12.60
C ILE A 303 -20.79 -7.49 -12.95
N ILE A 304 -20.05 -7.92 -11.94
CA ILE A 304 -18.89 -8.81 -12.05
C ILE A 304 -19.35 -10.23 -11.73
N MET A 305 -19.18 -11.15 -12.65
CA MET A 305 -19.42 -12.57 -12.42
C MET A 305 -18.10 -13.29 -12.14
N VAL A 306 -18.06 -14.08 -11.06
CA VAL A 306 -16.89 -14.86 -10.64
C VAL A 306 -17.26 -16.34 -10.49
N ARG A 307 -16.27 -17.23 -10.70
CA ARG A 307 -16.49 -18.69 -10.65
C ARG A 307 -16.52 -19.24 -9.23
N GLU A 308 -15.86 -18.58 -8.31
CA GLU A 308 -15.67 -19.05 -6.94
C GLU A 308 -16.92 -18.82 -6.10
N ASP A 309 -16.95 -19.51 -4.96
CA ASP A 309 -17.98 -19.38 -3.95
C ASP A 309 -17.87 -18.05 -3.19
N THR A 310 -18.92 -17.69 -2.47
CA THR A 310 -19.03 -16.42 -1.74
C THR A 310 -17.93 -16.23 -0.68
N TYR A 311 -17.55 -17.30 0.03
CA TYR A 311 -16.51 -17.21 1.06
C TYR A 311 -15.14 -16.91 0.46
N THR A 312 -14.77 -17.63 -0.59
CA THR A 312 -13.51 -17.46 -1.31
C THR A 312 -13.39 -16.05 -1.90
N VAL A 313 -14.48 -15.55 -2.51
CA VAL A 313 -14.54 -14.18 -3.04
C VAL A 313 -14.41 -13.14 -1.94
N ALA A 314 -15.10 -13.32 -0.83
CA ALA A 314 -15.01 -12.41 0.32
C ALA A 314 -13.59 -12.29 0.87
N LYS A 315 -12.92 -13.43 1.04
CA LYS A 315 -11.52 -13.47 1.49
C LYS A 315 -10.58 -12.76 0.51
N LYS A 316 -10.75 -13.01 -0.80
CA LYS A 316 -10.00 -12.28 -1.84
C LYS A 316 -10.26 -10.78 -1.79
N MET A 317 -11.50 -10.34 -1.56
CA MET A 317 -11.84 -8.93 -1.43
C MET A 317 -11.13 -8.26 -0.26
N GLU A 318 -11.05 -8.91 0.90
CA GLU A 318 -10.27 -8.41 2.04
C GLU A 318 -8.80 -8.21 1.67
N ASP A 319 -8.20 -9.20 1.01
CA ASP A 319 -6.81 -9.14 0.57
C ASP A 319 -6.60 -8.03 -0.48
N ILE A 320 -7.48 -7.92 -1.45
CA ILE A 320 -7.42 -6.90 -2.51
C ILE A 320 -7.48 -5.49 -1.91
N LEU A 321 -8.47 -5.20 -1.05
CA LEU A 321 -8.62 -3.88 -0.45
C LEU A 321 -7.48 -3.55 0.53
N SER A 322 -6.93 -4.55 1.21
CA SER A 322 -5.81 -4.35 2.15
C SER A 322 -4.45 -4.21 1.47
N SER A 323 -4.27 -4.74 0.27
CA SER A 323 -3.00 -4.79 -0.47
C SER A 323 -3.01 -4.00 -1.78
N HIS A 324 -3.99 -3.11 -1.96
CA HIS A 324 -4.09 -2.31 -3.18
C HIS A 324 -2.88 -1.38 -3.33
N LYS A 325 -2.22 -1.49 -4.50
CA LYS A 325 -1.08 -0.64 -4.83
C LYS A 325 -1.55 0.73 -5.30
N LEU A 326 -0.88 1.75 -4.84
CA LEU A 326 -1.10 3.13 -5.28
C LEU A 326 -0.51 3.30 -6.70
N ARG A 327 -1.38 3.46 -7.71
CA ARG A 327 -1.00 3.61 -9.13
C ARG A 327 -1.78 4.73 -9.85
N ASP A 328 -2.56 5.49 -9.11
CA ASP A 328 -3.41 6.55 -9.64
C ASP A 328 -2.92 7.90 -9.12
N MET A 329 -2.64 8.85 -10.03
CA MET A 329 -2.14 10.19 -9.67
C MET A 329 -3.13 11.00 -8.83
N ILE A 330 -4.44 10.76 -8.96
CA ILE A 330 -5.47 11.41 -8.12
C ILE A 330 -5.26 10.97 -6.67
N LYS A 331 -5.10 9.67 -6.47
CA LYS A 331 -4.81 9.12 -5.13
C LYS A 331 -3.44 9.52 -4.59
N VAL A 332 -2.42 9.59 -5.46
CA VAL A 332 -1.08 10.07 -5.06
C VAL A 332 -1.17 11.49 -4.53
N ASN A 333 -1.81 12.39 -5.28
CA ASN A 333 -1.96 13.80 -4.88
C ASN A 333 -2.81 13.94 -3.60
N HIS A 334 -3.92 13.23 -3.52
CA HIS A 334 -4.76 13.22 -2.32
C HIS A 334 -3.99 12.67 -1.10
N GLY A 335 -3.32 11.53 -1.26
CA GLY A 335 -2.51 10.93 -0.20
C GLY A 335 -1.33 11.81 0.22
N ALA A 336 -0.70 12.53 -0.72
CA ALA A 336 0.35 13.49 -0.41
C ALA A 336 -0.19 14.67 0.42
N GLN A 337 -1.42 15.13 0.17
CA GLN A 337 -2.06 16.14 1.01
C GLN A 337 -2.32 15.62 2.43
N LEU A 338 -2.83 14.38 2.57
CA LEU A 338 -3.03 13.75 3.87
C LEU A 338 -1.71 13.64 4.65
N VAL A 339 -0.65 13.18 3.99
CA VAL A 339 0.70 13.07 4.58
C VAL A 339 1.22 14.44 4.98
N ASN A 340 1.09 15.45 4.12
CA ASN A 340 1.53 16.81 4.40
C ASN A 340 0.83 17.46 5.60
N THR A 341 -0.42 17.09 5.85
CA THR A 341 -1.19 17.59 7.00
C THR A 341 -0.84 16.81 8.28
N ALA A 342 -0.57 15.51 8.16
CA ALA A 342 -0.39 14.63 9.32
C ALA A 342 1.04 14.59 9.86
N ILE A 343 2.05 14.86 9.03
CA ILE A 343 3.47 14.81 9.45
C ILE A 343 3.94 16.13 10.02
N ASP A 344 4.57 16.07 11.20
CA ASP A 344 5.35 17.19 11.75
C ASP A 344 6.69 17.31 11.01
N TYR A 345 6.73 18.16 9.98
CA TYR A 345 7.92 18.37 9.17
C TYR A 345 9.07 19.06 9.90
N GLN A 346 8.80 19.87 10.92
CA GLN A 346 9.83 20.48 11.75
C GLN A 346 10.58 19.41 12.55
N LEU A 347 9.82 18.56 13.22
CA LEU A 347 10.37 17.43 13.96
C LEU A 347 11.08 16.45 13.01
N LEU A 348 10.46 16.11 11.87
CA LEU A 348 11.04 15.22 10.89
C LEU A 348 12.42 15.71 10.42
N LYS A 349 12.52 16.96 9.94
CA LYS A 349 13.79 17.55 9.47
C LYS A 349 14.86 17.50 10.56
N LYS A 350 14.54 17.95 11.75
CA LYS A 350 15.44 17.87 12.91
C LYS A 350 15.93 16.43 13.15
N ARG A 351 15.05 15.44 13.05
CA ARG A 351 15.37 14.03 13.34
C ARG A 351 16.18 13.35 12.23
N ILE A 352 16.01 13.76 10.98
CA ILE A 352 16.82 13.24 9.86
C ILE A 352 18.10 14.04 9.60
N GLY A 353 18.26 15.22 10.18
CA GLY A 353 19.43 16.06 10.03
C GLY A 353 19.38 16.99 8.80
N LEU A 354 18.19 17.51 8.47
CA LEU A 354 17.94 18.54 7.45
C LEU A 354 17.68 19.89 8.09
#